data_61c7c35dd84fb57cf25081201d2e6654
#
_entry.id   61c7c35dd84fb57cf25081201d2e6654
#
_cell.length_a   1.000
_cell.length_b   1.000
_cell.length_c   1.000
_cell.angle_alpha   90.00
_cell.angle_beta   90.00
_cell.angle_gamma   90.00
#
_symmetry.space_group_name_H-M   'P 1'
#
loop_
_entity.id
_entity.type
_entity.pdbx_description
1 polymer ?
#
loop_
_entity_poly.entity_id
_entity_poly.type
_entity_poly.pdbx_seq_one_letter_code
_entity_poly.pdbx_strand_id
1 'polypeptide(L)'
;MWSVYLSRLRRPIAAAAVLLLAGGAWAAEPVASGNAVAAVWSPRQLHFVFQGFTSHYSCDGLQDKIRHVLTELGAQRGFEVTLAGCSAPFGRPDPFPGVNVKMNVLQPADPKDTGAQLVGAHWHRVDLHLEKDPVWEAGDCELLEQVKQKILPLFSTRDVDFVSNCVPHQLSLGTRLSADLLVPDAKSVAAR
;
A
#
# COMPACT_ATOMS: atom_id res chain seq x y z
N MET A 1 -27.76 91.02 17.09
CA MET A 1 -28.47 90.76 18.37
C MET A 1 -27.86 89.48 18.87
N TRP A 2 -26.94 89.59 19.81
CA TRP A 2 -26.90 89.03 21.14
C TRP A 2 -27.04 87.53 21.13
N SER A 3 -26.14 86.67 21.76
CA SER A 3 -25.35 86.82 22.99
C SER A 3 -24.42 85.68 23.12
N VAL A 4 -23.29 85.93 23.61
CA VAL A 4 -22.22 85.13 24.19
C VAL A 4 -22.76 84.15 25.25
N TYR A 5 -22.25 82.91 25.34
CA TYR A 5 -21.90 82.35 26.64
C TYR A 5 -20.79 81.32 26.55
N LEU A 6 -19.72 81.60 27.23
CA LEU A 6 -18.60 80.76 27.62
C LEU A 6 -19.08 79.66 28.59
N SER A 7 -18.58 78.46 28.53
CA SER A 7 -17.89 77.94 29.71
C SER A 7 -17.45 76.47 29.59
N ARG A 8 -16.23 76.35 29.94
CA ARG A 8 -15.60 75.29 30.74
C ARG A 8 -15.19 73.96 30.13
N LEU A 9 -13.88 73.92 29.99
CA LEU A 9 -13.04 72.73 30.03
C LEU A 9 -13.51 71.70 31.06
N ARG A 10 -13.60 70.45 30.62
CA ARG A 10 -13.25 69.28 31.44
C ARG A 10 -12.64 68.23 30.53
N ARG A 11 -11.36 68.02 30.68
CA ARG A 11 -10.65 66.80 30.20
C ARG A 11 -11.08 65.63 31.06
N PRO A 12 -11.38 64.48 30.51
CA PRO A 12 -11.15 63.20 31.18
C PRO A 12 -10.02 62.41 30.52
N ILE A 13 -9.22 61.93 31.35
CA ILE A 13 -8.11 60.98 31.33
C ILE A 13 -8.39 59.81 30.38
N ALA A 14 -7.50 59.67 29.41
CA ALA A 14 -7.46 58.47 28.57
C ALA A 14 -6.94 57.27 29.38
N ALA A 15 -7.82 56.34 29.71
CA ALA A 15 -7.40 55.03 30.21
C ALA A 15 -7.08 54.14 28.98
N ALA A 16 -5.79 53.91 28.77
CA ALA A 16 -5.32 52.96 27.77
C ALA A 16 -5.56 51.52 28.29
N ALA A 17 -6.58 50.89 27.75
CA ALA A 17 -6.81 49.44 27.92
C ALA A 17 -5.86 48.68 27.00
N VAL A 18 -4.79 48.14 27.55
CA VAL A 18 -3.92 47.17 26.88
C VAL A 18 -4.66 45.83 26.78
N LEU A 19 -5.21 45.54 25.63
CA LEU A 19 -5.75 44.22 25.29
C LEU A 19 -4.56 43.28 24.97
N LEU A 20 -4.17 42.48 25.96
CA LEU A 20 -3.30 41.32 25.75
C LEU A 20 -4.07 40.27 24.95
N LEU A 21 -3.82 40.23 23.64
CA LEU A 21 -4.24 39.11 22.76
C LEU A 21 -3.36 37.92 23.13
N ALA A 22 -3.84 37.07 24.03
CA ALA A 22 -3.30 35.74 24.24
C ALA A 22 -3.60 34.91 22.99
N GLY A 23 -2.66 34.90 22.03
CA GLY A 23 -2.67 34.02 20.89
C GLY A 23 -2.50 32.57 21.38
N GLY A 24 -3.60 31.87 21.60
CA GLY A 24 -3.59 30.45 21.82
C GLY A 24 -3.06 29.76 20.56
N ALA A 25 -1.81 29.30 20.60
CA ALA A 25 -1.29 28.35 19.64
C ALA A 25 -2.11 27.07 19.81
N TRP A 26 -3.06 26.86 18.94
CA TRP A 26 -3.71 25.56 18.80
C TRP A 26 -2.67 24.62 18.22
N ALA A 27 -1.98 23.89 19.08
CA ALA A 27 -1.25 22.71 18.67
C ALA A 27 -2.31 21.75 18.10
N ALA A 28 -2.33 21.60 16.78
CA ALA A 28 -3.09 20.54 16.14
C ALA A 28 -2.48 19.24 16.66
N GLU A 29 -3.14 18.59 17.60
CA GLU A 29 -2.84 17.21 17.97
C GLU A 29 -2.91 16.36 16.69
N PRO A 30 -1.85 15.56 16.38
CA PRO A 30 -1.95 14.62 15.29
C PRO A 30 -3.07 13.65 15.66
N VAL A 31 -4.16 13.67 14.88
CA VAL A 31 -5.21 12.65 14.96
C VAL A 31 -4.51 11.33 14.67
N ALA A 32 -4.16 10.60 15.72
CA ALA A 32 -3.69 9.22 15.61
C ALA A 32 -4.87 8.42 15.05
N SER A 33 -4.86 8.22 13.73
CA SER A 33 -5.73 7.28 13.02
C SER A 33 -5.54 5.94 13.72
N GLY A 34 -6.58 5.37 14.34
CA GLY A 34 -6.48 4.18 15.21
C GLY A 34 -5.92 2.90 14.57
N ASN A 35 -5.32 2.99 13.41
CA ASN A 35 -4.69 1.92 12.63
C ASN A 35 -3.21 2.19 12.30
N ALA A 36 -2.60 3.26 12.84
CA ALA A 36 -1.19 3.55 12.58
C ALA A 36 -0.29 2.53 13.27
N VAL A 37 0.62 1.91 12.53
CA VAL A 37 1.58 0.90 12.98
C VAL A 37 2.99 1.36 12.63
N ALA A 38 3.92 1.29 13.58
CA ALA A 38 5.33 1.44 13.25
C ALA A 38 5.80 0.17 12.52
N ALA A 39 6.46 0.33 11.39
CA ALA A 39 6.88 -0.76 10.55
C ALA A 39 8.31 -0.57 10.03
N VAL A 40 8.90 -1.65 9.56
CA VAL A 40 10.22 -1.67 8.92
C VAL A 40 10.14 -2.37 7.57
N TRP A 41 10.96 -1.91 6.61
CA TRP A 41 11.13 -2.61 5.34
C TRP A 41 12.03 -3.85 5.53
N SER A 42 11.51 -5.01 5.18
CA SER A 42 12.19 -6.30 5.30
C SER A 42 12.43 -6.92 3.93
N PRO A 43 13.68 -7.28 3.57
CA PRO A 43 13.97 -7.89 2.29
C PRO A 43 13.38 -9.30 2.18
N ARG A 44 12.82 -9.61 1.01
CA ARG A 44 12.31 -10.93 0.64
C ARG A 44 12.82 -11.32 -0.73
N GLN A 45 13.05 -12.62 -0.87
CA GLN A 45 13.40 -13.23 -2.15
C GLN A 45 12.52 -14.47 -2.37
N LEU A 46 12.12 -14.66 -3.61
CA LEU A 46 11.29 -15.78 -4.02
C LEU A 46 11.72 -16.25 -5.40
N HIS A 47 11.86 -17.55 -5.54
CA HIS A 47 11.85 -18.22 -6.84
C HIS A 47 10.44 -18.77 -7.06
N PHE A 48 9.74 -18.24 -8.06
CA PHE A 48 8.37 -18.60 -8.36
C PHE A 48 8.31 -19.29 -9.73
N VAL A 49 7.82 -20.51 -9.75
CA VAL A 49 7.50 -21.25 -10.98
C VAL A 49 6.01 -21.48 -10.99
N PHE A 50 5.38 -21.05 -12.07
CA PHE A 50 3.96 -21.30 -12.30
C PHE A 50 3.77 -22.73 -12.83
N GLN A 51 2.76 -23.41 -12.31
CA GLN A 51 2.31 -24.71 -12.76
C GLN A 51 0.78 -24.69 -12.83
N GLY A 52 0.25 -24.75 -14.03
CA GLY A 52 -1.20 -24.71 -14.25
C GLY A 52 -1.60 -25.60 -15.41
N PHE A 53 -2.88 -25.94 -15.45
CA PHE A 53 -3.50 -26.79 -16.46
C PHE A 53 -4.42 -26.00 -17.39
N THR A 54 -4.87 -24.82 -16.96
CA THR A 54 -5.84 -24.01 -17.69
C THR A 54 -5.14 -22.93 -18.51
N SER A 55 -4.25 -22.18 -17.89
CA SER A 55 -3.48 -21.12 -18.55
C SER A 55 -2.01 -21.50 -18.72
N HIS A 56 -1.46 -21.05 -19.83
CA HIS A 56 -0.05 -21.19 -20.14
C HIS A 56 0.53 -19.81 -20.43
N TYR A 57 1.50 -19.39 -19.65
CA TYR A 57 2.12 -18.08 -19.80
C TYR A 57 3.41 -18.19 -20.62
N SER A 58 3.67 -17.16 -21.44
CA SER A 58 5.04 -16.84 -21.79
C SER A 58 5.78 -16.34 -20.55
N CYS A 59 7.10 -16.44 -20.53
CA CYS A 59 7.88 -16.00 -19.40
C CYS A 59 7.72 -14.52 -19.08
N ASP A 60 7.68 -13.68 -20.11
CA ASP A 60 7.41 -12.25 -20.02
C ASP A 60 5.98 -11.97 -19.54
N GLY A 61 4.98 -12.70 -20.03
CA GLY A 61 3.60 -12.59 -19.57
C GLY A 61 3.45 -12.92 -18.07
N LEU A 62 4.10 -13.99 -17.60
CA LEU A 62 4.15 -14.31 -16.18
C LEU A 62 4.85 -13.21 -15.38
N GLN A 63 5.98 -12.72 -15.89
CA GLN A 63 6.74 -11.64 -15.25
C GLN A 63 5.87 -10.40 -15.02
N ASP A 64 5.09 -10.00 -16.02
CA ASP A 64 4.22 -8.82 -15.94
C ASP A 64 3.06 -9.04 -14.97
N LYS A 65 2.44 -10.22 -14.96
CA LYS A 65 1.41 -10.59 -13.97
C LYS A 65 1.97 -10.54 -12.55
N ILE A 66 3.17 -11.10 -12.31
CA ILE A 66 3.80 -11.06 -10.98
C ILE A 66 4.16 -9.63 -10.56
N ARG A 67 4.65 -8.77 -11.48
CA ARG A 67 4.87 -7.35 -11.18
C ARG A 67 3.59 -6.64 -10.76
N HIS A 68 2.49 -6.90 -11.45
CA HIS A 68 1.18 -6.37 -11.09
C HIS A 68 0.77 -6.82 -9.67
N VAL A 69 0.82 -8.12 -9.40
CA VAL A 69 0.51 -8.69 -8.08
C VAL A 69 1.34 -8.03 -6.97
N LEU A 70 2.65 -7.91 -7.14
CA LEU A 70 3.53 -7.32 -6.13
C LEU A 70 3.22 -5.83 -5.88
N THR A 71 2.80 -5.11 -6.91
CA THR A 71 2.37 -3.71 -6.80
C THR A 71 1.09 -3.61 -5.98
N GLU A 72 0.09 -4.42 -6.29
CA GLU A 72 -1.19 -4.46 -5.56
C GLU A 72 -1.01 -4.88 -4.10
N LEU A 73 -0.11 -5.83 -3.83
CA LEU A 73 0.20 -6.27 -2.47
C LEU A 73 1.08 -5.28 -1.67
N GLY A 74 1.50 -4.16 -2.27
CA GLY A 74 2.23 -3.11 -1.58
C GLY A 74 3.72 -3.38 -1.37
N ALA A 75 4.37 -4.15 -2.26
CA ALA A 75 5.83 -4.25 -2.28
C ALA A 75 6.47 -2.86 -2.48
N GLN A 76 7.62 -2.62 -1.83
CA GLN A 76 8.34 -1.36 -1.99
C GLN A 76 8.70 -1.13 -3.45
N ARG A 77 8.47 0.09 -3.96
CA ARG A 77 8.86 0.45 -5.33
C ARG A 77 10.34 0.16 -5.58
N GLY A 78 10.65 -0.30 -6.80
CA GLY A 78 12.00 -0.69 -7.18
C GLY A 78 12.31 -2.17 -6.92
N PHE A 79 11.29 -3.00 -6.64
CA PHE A 79 11.46 -4.45 -6.62
C PHE A 79 11.88 -4.98 -7.99
N GLU A 80 12.59 -6.07 -7.99
CA GLU A 80 13.09 -6.74 -9.19
C GLU A 80 12.31 -8.03 -9.45
N VAL A 81 11.87 -8.21 -10.69
CA VAL A 81 11.32 -9.49 -11.18
C VAL A 81 12.09 -9.83 -12.44
N THR A 82 12.86 -10.93 -12.40
CA THR A 82 13.68 -11.39 -13.51
C THR A 82 13.22 -12.79 -13.95
N LEU A 83 13.37 -13.08 -15.24
CA LEU A 83 12.99 -14.37 -15.81
C LEU A 83 13.86 -15.48 -15.22
N ALA A 84 13.28 -16.67 -15.02
CA ALA A 84 13.96 -17.85 -14.50
C ALA A 84 13.41 -19.12 -15.16
N GLY A 85 14.32 -20.02 -15.60
CA GLY A 85 13.94 -21.32 -16.13
C GLY A 85 13.18 -21.30 -17.45
N CYS A 86 13.24 -20.18 -18.17
CA CYS A 86 12.53 -20.00 -19.43
C CYS A 86 13.26 -20.70 -20.60
N SER A 87 12.59 -21.63 -21.23
CA SER A 87 13.12 -22.41 -22.37
C SER A 87 12.48 -22.02 -23.71
N ALA A 88 11.26 -21.51 -23.68
CA ALA A 88 10.54 -21.09 -24.88
C ALA A 88 11.04 -19.73 -25.40
N PRO A 89 11.00 -19.49 -26.73
CA PRO A 89 11.25 -18.17 -27.29
C PRO A 89 10.32 -17.11 -26.69
N PHE A 90 10.82 -15.86 -26.63
CA PHE A 90 10.06 -14.73 -26.14
C PHE A 90 8.64 -14.64 -26.73
N GLY A 91 7.65 -14.38 -25.89
CA GLY A 91 6.24 -14.28 -26.29
C GLY A 91 5.53 -15.62 -26.52
N ARG A 92 6.22 -16.76 -26.39
CA ARG A 92 5.60 -18.08 -26.49
C ARG A 92 5.35 -18.70 -25.12
N PRO A 93 4.26 -19.48 -24.96
CA PRO A 93 4.01 -20.21 -23.73
C PRO A 93 5.18 -21.15 -23.40
N ASP A 94 5.55 -21.17 -22.13
CA ASP A 94 6.53 -22.09 -21.56
C ASP A 94 5.81 -23.11 -20.67
N PRO A 95 6.21 -24.37 -20.66
CA PRO A 95 5.56 -25.39 -19.80
C PRO A 95 5.68 -25.06 -18.30
N PHE A 96 6.77 -24.43 -17.91
CA PHE A 96 7.07 -24.09 -16.52
C PHE A 96 7.69 -22.69 -16.42
N PRO A 97 6.94 -21.65 -16.82
CA PRO A 97 7.49 -20.31 -16.77
C PRO A 97 7.79 -19.91 -15.33
N GLY A 98 8.93 -19.27 -15.12
CA GLY A 98 9.37 -18.89 -13.78
C GLY A 98 9.96 -17.50 -13.72
N VAL A 99 10.00 -16.96 -12.50
CA VAL A 99 10.61 -15.69 -12.19
C VAL A 99 11.37 -15.75 -10.86
N ASN A 100 12.45 -14.98 -10.76
CA ASN A 100 13.08 -14.65 -9.51
C ASN A 100 12.62 -13.26 -9.07
N VAL A 101 12.18 -13.14 -7.84
CA VAL A 101 11.71 -11.90 -7.23
C VAL A 101 12.66 -11.48 -6.13
N LYS A 102 13.03 -10.19 -6.11
CA LYS A 102 13.67 -9.53 -4.98
C LYS A 102 12.85 -8.29 -4.64
N MET A 103 12.39 -8.19 -3.42
CA MET A 103 11.51 -7.11 -2.97
C MET A 103 11.74 -6.79 -1.51
N ASN A 104 11.27 -5.62 -1.08
CA ASN A 104 11.10 -5.31 0.33
C ASN A 104 9.60 -5.23 0.62
N VAL A 105 9.19 -5.75 1.78
CA VAL A 105 7.83 -5.72 2.28
C VAL A 105 7.80 -5.10 3.66
N LEU A 106 6.69 -4.46 4.03
CA LEU A 106 6.54 -3.92 5.37
C LEU A 106 6.23 -5.02 6.37
N GLN A 107 6.92 -4.94 7.51
CA GLN A 107 6.62 -5.75 8.69
C GLN A 107 6.41 -4.84 9.89
N PRO A 108 5.49 -5.18 10.83
CA PRO A 108 5.40 -4.47 12.09
C PRO A 108 6.77 -4.43 12.76
N ALA A 109 7.17 -3.27 13.27
CA ALA A 109 8.46 -3.13 13.95
C ALA A 109 8.49 -3.95 15.24
N ASP A 110 9.55 -4.73 15.42
CA ASP A 110 9.85 -5.42 16.68
C ASP A 110 10.69 -4.48 17.58
N PRO A 111 10.53 -4.48 18.92
CA PRO A 111 11.42 -3.76 19.83
C PRO A 111 12.92 -4.10 19.66
N LYS A 112 13.22 -5.21 19.00
CA LYS A 112 14.59 -5.63 18.68
C LYS A 112 15.17 -4.97 17.43
N ASP A 113 14.36 -4.29 16.64
CA ASP A 113 14.79 -3.60 15.41
C ASP A 113 15.56 -2.31 15.72
N THR A 114 16.54 -2.41 16.62
CA THR A 114 17.40 -1.28 17.03
C THR A 114 18.25 -0.82 15.84
N GLY A 115 18.04 0.45 15.42
CA GLY A 115 18.76 1.04 14.28
C GLY A 115 18.09 0.90 12.93
N ALA A 116 16.97 0.18 12.81
CA ALA A 116 16.18 0.15 11.59
C ALA A 116 15.42 1.47 11.40
N GLN A 117 15.30 1.91 10.16
CA GLN A 117 14.48 3.07 9.81
C GLN A 117 13.00 2.72 9.97
N LEU A 118 12.36 3.30 10.97
CA LEU A 118 10.92 3.14 11.17
C LEU A 118 10.12 3.91 10.12
N VAL A 119 9.07 3.27 9.64
CA VAL A 119 8.11 3.82 8.68
C VAL A 119 6.73 3.78 9.30
N GLY A 120 5.99 4.90 9.21
CA GLY A 120 4.58 4.91 9.55
C GLY A 120 3.81 4.08 8.50
N ALA A 121 2.95 3.18 8.97
CA ALA A 121 2.19 2.29 8.13
C ALA A 121 0.76 2.10 8.66
N HIS A 122 -0.13 1.64 7.81
CA HIS A 122 -1.50 1.28 8.18
C HIS A 122 -1.94 0.02 7.44
N TRP A 123 -2.97 -0.63 7.98
CA TRP A 123 -3.60 -1.76 7.34
C TRP A 123 -4.56 -1.28 6.26
N HIS A 124 -4.38 -1.82 5.05
CA HIS A 124 -5.17 -1.48 3.87
C HIS A 124 -5.74 -2.75 3.24
N ARG A 125 -7.04 -2.72 2.93
CA ARG A 125 -7.71 -3.83 2.24
C ARG A 125 -7.31 -3.85 0.78
N VAL A 126 -6.76 -4.98 0.33
CA VAL A 126 -6.47 -5.28 -1.07
C VAL A 126 -7.42 -6.39 -1.52
N ASP A 127 -7.91 -6.27 -2.76
CA ASP A 127 -8.87 -7.20 -3.34
C ASP A 127 -8.43 -7.55 -4.77
N LEU A 128 -7.78 -8.70 -4.93
CA LEU A 128 -7.42 -9.27 -6.22
C LEU A 128 -8.62 -10.09 -6.74
N HIS A 129 -9.28 -9.59 -7.75
CA HIS A 129 -10.52 -10.17 -8.27
C HIS A 129 -10.47 -10.28 -9.79
N LEU A 130 -10.57 -11.52 -10.32
CA LEU A 130 -10.42 -11.79 -11.74
C LEU A 130 -11.42 -11.05 -12.64
N GLU A 131 -12.61 -10.74 -12.15
CA GLU A 131 -13.63 -10.02 -12.94
C GLU A 131 -13.46 -8.51 -12.96
N LYS A 132 -12.77 -7.94 -11.97
CA LYS A 132 -12.76 -6.48 -11.76
C LYS A 132 -11.54 -5.79 -12.31
N ASP A 133 -10.42 -6.47 -12.36
CA ASP A 133 -9.14 -5.92 -12.79
C ASP A 133 -8.81 -6.45 -14.19
N PRO A 134 -8.64 -5.57 -15.19
CA PRO A 134 -8.41 -5.95 -16.59
C PRO A 134 -7.08 -6.67 -16.83
N VAL A 135 -6.16 -6.68 -15.87
CA VAL A 135 -4.92 -7.46 -15.96
C VAL A 135 -5.18 -8.96 -15.85
N TRP A 136 -6.28 -9.35 -15.18
CA TRP A 136 -6.63 -10.75 -14.99
C TRP A 136 -7.48 -11.29 -16.13
N GLU A 137 -7.29 -12.57 -16.41
CA GLU A 137 -8.04 -13.33 -17.41
C GLU A 137 -8.77 -14.50 -16.75
N ALA A 138 -9.80 -15.02 -17.41
CA ALA A 138 -10.60 -16.12 -16.88
C ALA A 138 -9.79 -17.42 -16.60
N GLY A 139 -8.60 -17.55 -17.20
CA GLY A 139 -7.69 -18.67 -16.95
C GLY A 139 -6.73 -18.48 -15.77
N ASP A 140 -6.69 -17.30 -15.15
CA ASP A 140 -5.71 -16.94 -14.11
C ASP A 140 -6.06 -17.47 -12.73
N CYS A 141 -7.13 -18.22 -12.57
CA CYS A 141 -7.56 -18.73 -11.28
C CYS A 141 -6.47 -19.57 -10.59
N GLU A 142 -5.76 -20.44 -11.33
CA GLU A 142 -4.65 -21.23 -10.79
C GLU A 142 -3.45 -20.37 -10.40
N LEU A 143 -3.22 -19.26 -11.12
CA LEU A 143 -2.18 -18.30 -10.74
C LEU A 143 -2.54 -17.62 -9.41
N LEU A 144 -3.78 -17.17 -9.24
CA LEU A 144 -4.22 -16.52 -8.00
C LEU A 144 -4.16 -17.46 -6.79
N GLU A 145 -4.45 -18.76 -6.97
CA GLU A 145 -4.23 -19.78 -5.95
C GLU A 145 -2.76 -19.88 -5.55
N GLN A 146 -1.84 -19.89 -6.52
CA GLN A 146 -0.41 -19.95 -6.25
C GLN A 146 0.12 -18.64 -5.65
N VAL A 147 -0.42 -17.48 -6.02
CA VAL A 147 -0.16 -16.20 -5.37
C VAL A 147 -0.51 -16.28 -3.88
N LYS A 148 -1.69 -16.75 -3.55
CA LYS A 148 -2.14 -16.95 -2.17
C LYS A 148 -1.22 -17.89 -1.39
N GLN A 149 -0.75 -18.96 -2.02
CA GLN A 149 0.07 -19.99 -1.36
C GLN A 149 1.54 -19.61 -1.22
N LYS A 150 2.13 -18.94 -2.23
CA LYS A 150 3.58 -18.74 -2.34
C LYS A 150 4.02 -17.29 -2.14
N ILE A 151 3.21 -16.32 -2.55
CA ILE A 151 3.56 -14.90 -2.53
C ILE A 151 2.99 -14.19 -1.32
N LEU A 152 1.69 -14.33 -1.06
CA LEU A 152 1.01 -13.66 0.03
C LEU A 152 1.65 -13.88 1.41
N PRO A 153 2.16 -15.10 1.76
CA PRO A 153 2.81 -15.33 3.06
C PRO A 153 4.11 -14.55 3.28
N LEU A 154 4.66 -13.93 2.25
CA LEU A 154 5.85 -13.08 2.38
C LEU A 154 5.50 -11.69 2.92
N PHE A 155 4.24 -11.29 2.86
CA PHE A 155 3.72 -10.02 3.35
C PHE A 155 3.15 -10.14 4.75
N SER A 156 3.10 -9.02 5.47
CA SER A 156 2.32 -8.94 6.71
C SER A 156 0.85 -8.81 6.34
N THR A 157 0.07 -9.82 6.69
CA THR A 157 -1.34 -9.91 6.33
C THR A 157 -2.22 -10.21 7.53
N ARG A 158 -3.48 -9.77 7.46
CA ARG A 158 -4.57 -10.16 8.36
C ARG A 158 -5.87 -10.25 7.58
N ASP A 159 -6.88 -10.87 8.18
CA ASP A 159 -8.24 -10.95 7.60
C ASP A 159 -8.25 -11.44 6.15
N VAL A 160 -7.47 -12.50 5.90
CA VAL A 160 -7.37 -13.11 4.56
C VAL A 160 -8.65 -13.86 4.24
N ASP A 161 -9.33 -13.43 3.17
CA ASP A 161 -10.48 -14.10 2.58
C ASP A 161 -10.12 -14.60 1.18
N PHE A 162 -10.36 -15.87 0.92
CA PHE A 162 -10.06 -16.48 -0.36
C PHE A 162 -11.20 -17.37 -0.81
N VAL A 163 -11.75 -17.04 -1.97
CA VAL A 163 -12.77 -17.85 -2.64
C VAL A 163 -12.20 -18.32 -3.95
N SER A 164 -12.25 -19.62 -4.20
CA SER A 164 -11.84 -20.21 -5.46
C SER A 164 -12.93 -21.14 -5.98
N ASN A 165 -13.23 -20.99 -7.25
CA ASN A 165 -14.00 -21.93 -8.04
C ASN A 165 -13.15 -22.47 -9.22
N CYS A 166 -11.84 -22.46 -9.05
CA CYS A 166 -10.88 -22.93 -10.03
C CYS A 166 -11.03 -24.44 -10.26
N VAL A 167 -11.25 -24.81 -11.50
CA VAL A 167 -11.28 -26.21 -11.93
C VAL A 167 -10.29 -26.35 -13.07
N PRO A 168 -9.31 -27.28 -12.99
CA PRO A 168 -8.35 -27.50 -14.06
C PRO A 168 -9.03 -27.67 -15.40
N HIS A 169 -8.46 -27.05 -16.43
CA HIS A 169 -8.98 -27.05 -17.83
C HIS A 169 -10.31 -26.29 -18.02
N GLN A 170 -10.77 -25.51 -17.04
CA GLN A 170 -11.97 -24.70 -17.16
C GLN A 170 -11.65 -23.22 -16.89
N LEU A 171 -12.18 -22.34 -17.73
CA LEU A 171 -12.11 -20.90 -17.50
C LEU A 171 -13.05 -20.51 -16.36
N SER A 172 -12.56 -19.74 -15.41
CA SER A 172 -13.31 -19.27 -14.24
C SER A 172 -12.94 -17.84 -13.90
N LEU A 173 -13.93 -17.02 -13.62
CA LEU A 173 -13.77 -15.64 -13.16
C LEU A 173 -14.06 -15.45 -11.66
N GLY A 174 -14.70 -16.42 -11.01
CA GLY A 174 -15.18 -16.27 -9.63
C GLY A 174 -14.11 -16.37 -8.54
N THR A 175 -12.84 -16.56 -8.90
CA THR A 175 -11.74 -16.61 -7.93
C THR A 175 -11.36 -15.21 -7.46
N ARG A 176 -11.27 -15.02 -6.15
CA ARG A 176 -10.86 -13.77 -5.53
C ARG A 176 -10.00 -14.02 -4.29
N LEU A 177 -9.09 -13.11 -4.05
CA LEU A 177 -8.24 -13.07 -2.87
C LEU A 177 -8.29 -11.67 -2.29
N SER A 178 -8.75 -11.54 -1.05
CA SER A 178 -8.76 -10.29 -0.33
C SER A 178 -7.97 -10.44 0.97
N ALA A 179 -7.23 -9.43 1.34
CA ALA A 179 -6.48 -9.40 2.60
C ALA A 179 -6.25 -7.96 3.05
N ASP A 180 -6.11 -7.75 4.35
CA ASP A 180 -5.53 -6.51 4.85
C ASP A 180 -4.01 -6.64 4.83
N LEU A 181 -3.34 -5.73 4.13
CA LEU A 181 -1.88 -5.66 4.05
C LEU A 181 -1.35 -4.41 4.73
N LEU A 182 -0.15 -4.50 5.25
CA LEU A 182 0.53 -3.36 5.83
C LEU A 182 1.15 -2.52 4.71
N VAL A 183 0.68 -1.28 4.55
CA VAL A 183 1.15 -0.36 3.52
C VAL A 183 1.69 0.94 4.15
N PRO A 184 2.64 1.62 3.51
CA PRO A 184 3.24 2.83 4.07
C PRO A 184 2.25 4.00 4.05
N ASP A 185 2.31 4.87 5.04
CA ASP A 185 1.59 6.14 5.03
C ASP A 185 2.10 7.06 3.92
N ALA A 186 1.21 7.82 3.29
CA ALA A 186 1.55 8.71 2.18
C ALA A 186 2.66 9.72 2.52
N LYS A 187 2.75 10.15 3.78
CA LYS A 187 3.81 11.08 4.28
C LYS A 187 5.18 10.43 4.37
N SER A 188 5.25 9.12 4.58
CA SER A 188 6.53 8.39 4.71
C SER A 188 7.18 8.07 3.36
N VAL A 189 6.41 8.13 2.27
CA VAL A 189 6.91 7.93 0.89
C VAL A 189 7.55 9.19 0.32
N ALA A 190 7.15 10.37 0.78
CA ALA A 190 7.63 11.67 0.27
C ALA A 190 8.98 12.12 0.87
N ALA A 191 9.54 11.42 1.84
CA ALA A 191 10.78 11.79 2.55
C ALA A 191 12.06 11.14 1.99
N ARG A 192 12.05 10.73 0.71
CA ARG A 192 13.23 10.17 0.01
C ARG A 192 13.61 10.99 -1.21
#